data_9ef035f72f2cac412d1273a2fdd1a481
#
_entry.id   9ef035f72f2cac412d1273a2fdd1a481
#
_cell.length_a   1.000
_cell.length_b   1.000
_cell.length_c   1.000
_cell.angle_alpha   90.00
_cell.angle_beta   90.00
_cell.angle_gamma   90.00
#
_symmetry.space_group_name_H-M   'P 1'
#
loop_
_entity.id
_entity.type
_entity.pdbx_description
1 polymer ?
#
loop_
_entity_poly.entity_id
_entity_poly.type
_entity_poly.pdbx_seq_one_letter_code
_entity_poly.pdbx_strand_id
1 'polypeptide(L)'
;MSNAIKVSNPSRLCLFGEHQDYLGLEVVAVAINLRFSAEVTPRDDSIIRIKIRDEKLDTLNVENTEGLYQEYLTDISKEIVYDSDEDFMRSTINVLLKKGYQLSGFDIKMDSEIPIGKGMCSSSTMVVAIVKALLEGIGHPDAKDPYKIAQIAFDAEVAEFGHPGGMMDQYASALGGLINLKFANGTEAFPIKRSLPGAFILFDSLERKDTLNVLAASKIPTLEGLEILKEYGVKGIDHLAFGGADVSLVDKLDDFRRKKVLANIDNYKILKKGIELLNQSGDIDEELGALIYAHHKNLRDGLGISTATIEKILDCAIANGAYGGKINGSGGGGCCYVYAPRECAEKIIEEILKD
;
A
#
# COMPACT_ATOMS: atom_id res chain seq x y z
N MET A 1 1.26 30.58 -22.59
CA MET A 1 0.56 29.60 -21.73
C MET A 1 1.58 28.53 -21.44
N SER A 2 2.08 28.41 -20.20
CA SER A 2 2.97 27.30 -19.81
C SER A 2 2.14 26.01 -19.90
N ASN A 3 2.62 25.03 -20.65
CA ASN A 3 1.96 23.73 -20.68
C ASN A 3 1.97 23.16 -19.25
N ALA A 4 0.80 22.88 -18.70
CA ALA A 4 0.69 22.24 -17.41
C ALA A 4 1.35 20.85 -17.46
N ILE A 5 2.15 20.53 -16.44
CA ILE A 5 2.81 19.24 -16.30
C ILE A 5 1.80 18.27 -15.71
N LYS A 6 1.66 17.08 -16.31
CA LYS A 6 0.74 16.04 -15.83
C LYS A 6 1.54 14.84 -15.34
N VAL A 7 1.24 14.42 -14.12
CA VAL A 7 1.78 13.19 -13.52
C VAL A 7 0.64 12.26 -13.11
N SER A 8 0.91 10.96 -13.07
CA SER A 8 -0.07 9.96 -12.64
C SER A 8 0.65 8.75 -12.08
N ASN A 9 0.15 8.25 -10.95
CA ASN A 9 0.68 7.09 -10.26
C ASN A 9 -0.43 6.07 -9.97
N PRO A 10 -0.16 4.77 -10.13
CA PRO A 10 -1.14 3.73 -9.87
C PRO A 10 -1.28 3.42 -8.38
N SER A 11 -2.46 2.95 -7.99
CA SER A 11 -2.65 2.17 -6.78
C SER A 11 -2.07 0.76 -6.93
N ARG A 12 -2.07 -0.01 -5.84
CA ARG A 12 -1.52 -1.37 -5.80
C ARG A 12 -2.42 -2.36 -5.07
N LEU A 13 -2.29 -3.62 -5.42
CA LEU A 13 -2.65 -4.76 -4.57
C LEU A 13 -1.38 -5.42 -4.05
N CYS A 14 -1.41 -5.84 -2.79
CA CYS A 14 -0.39 -6.73 -2.26
C CYS A 14 -0.84 -8.17 -2.51
N LEU A 15 -0.11 -8.90 -3.35
CA LEU A 15 -0.40 -10.32 -3.57
C LEU A 15 0.11 -11.16 -2.40
N PHE A 16 1.35 -10.92 -1.98
CA PHE A 16 2.01 -11.63 -0.88
C PHE A 16 2.90 -10.69 -0.07
N GLY A 17 3.03 -10.94 1.24
CA GLY A 17 3.92 -10.19 2.12
C GLY A 17 3.24 -9.01 2.81
N GLU A 18 1.91 -8.96 2.86
CA GLU A 18 1.20 -7.98 3.70
C GLU A 18 1.70 -8.07 5.14
N HIS A 19 1.96 -6.94 5.79
CA HIS A 19 2.54 -6.85 7.12
C HIS A 19 3.96 -7.44 7.28
N GLN A 20 4.73 -7.59 6.18
CA GLN A 20 6.08 -8.13 6.21
C GLN A 20 7.18 -7.13 5.82
N ASP A 21 6.88 -6.09 5.09
CA ASP A 21 7.81 -5.05 4.66
C ASP A 21 8.47 -4.32 5.84
N TYR A 22 7.73 -3.97 6.87
CA TYR A 22 8.27 -3.35 8.09
C TYR A 22 9.09 -4.33 8.97
N LEU A 23 9.08 -5.62 8.65
CA LEU A 23 9.96 -6.65 9.21
C LEU A 23 11.24 -6.83 8.37
N GLY A 24 11.39 -6.05 7.30
CA GLY A 24 12.50 -6.19 6.36
C GLY A 24 12.39 -7.39 5.41
N LEU A 25 11.22 -8.04 5.36
CA LEU A 25 10.95 -9.18 4.48
C LEU A 25 10.43 -8.72 3.12
N GLU A 26 10.56 -9.61 2.14
CA GLU A 26 10.09 -9.35 0.77
C GLU A 26 8.56 -9.21 0.70
N VAL A 27 8.09 -8.50 -0.33
CA VAL A 27 6.68 -8.42 -0.71
C VAL A 27 6.51 -8.58 -2.21
N VAL A 28 5.35 -9.05 -2.64
CA VAL A 28 4.94 -9.08 -4.04
C VAL A 28 3.72 -8.19 -4.21
N ALA A 29 3.88 -7.12 -4.97
CA ALA A 29 2.83 -6.16 -5.25
C ALA A 29 2.54 -6.06 -6.75
N VAL A 30 1.30 -5.75 -7.10
CA VAL A 30 0.87 -5.48 -8.47
C VAL A 30 0.18 -4.12 -8.54
N ALA A 31 0.64 -3.28 -9.47
CA ALA A 31 -0.03 -2.02 -9.78
C ALA A 31 -1.36 -2.30 -10.51
N ILE A 32 -2.37 -1.52 -10.19
CA ILE A 32 -3.70 -1.59 -10.80
C ILE A 32 -4.02 -0.31 -11.57
N ASN A 33 -5.11 -0.33 -12.32
CA ASN A 33 -5.52 0.79 -13.17
C ASN A 33 -6.20 1.95 -12.43
N LEU A 34 -6.48 1.84 -11.14
CA LEU A 34 -6.92 2.97 -10.32
C LEU A 34 -5.74 3.90 -10.04
N ARG A 35 -5.90 5.19 -10.34
CA ARG A 35 -4.79 6.12 -10.36
C ARG A 35 -5.05 7.39 -9.54
N PHE A 36 -3.98 7.95 -9.03
CA PHE A 36 -3.91 9.33 -8.54
C PHE A 36 -3.21 10.18 -9.59
N SER A 37 -3.85 11.27 -10.01
CA SER A 37 -3.34 12.17 -11.04
C SER A 37 -3.11 13.57 -10.48
N ALA A 38 -2.09 14.27 -10.95
CA ALA A 38 -1.83 15.66 -10.61
C ALA A 38 -1.47 16.47 -11.84
N GLU A 39 -1.99 17.70 -11.89
CA GLU A 39 -1.66 18.72 -12.89
C GLU A 39 -0.96 19.89 -12.19
N VAL A 40 0.25 20.24 -12.66
CA VAL A 40 1.14 21.20 -12.00
C VAL A 40 1.32 22.41 -12.87
N THR A 41 1.15 23.60 -12.29
CA THR A 41 1.39 24.89 -12.95
C THR A 41 2.33 25.73 -12.09
N PRO A 42 3.44 26.26 -12.64
CA PRO A 42 4.33 27.15 -11.90
C PRO A 42 3.64 28.45 -11.47
N ARG A 43 4.09 29.01 -10.35
CA ARG A 43 3.69 30.33 -9.82
C ARG A 43 4.93 31.20 -9.63
N ASP A 44 4.74 32.51 -9.63
CA ASP A 44 5.81 33.50 -9.44
C ASP A 44 6.02 33.90 -7.96
N ASP A 45 5.40 33.18 -7.02
CA ASP A 45 5.48 33.42 -5.57
C ASP A 45 6.07 32.21 -4.82
N SER A 46 6.06 32.22 -3.49
CA SER A 46 6.51 31.15 -2.62
C SER A 46 5.40 30.22 -2.14
N ILE A 47 4.24 30.22 -2.78
CA ILE A 47 3.07 29.43 -2.35
C ILE A 47 2.98 28.15 -3.15
N ILE A 48 2.95 27.02 -2.46
CA ILE A 48 2.50 25.76 -3.04
C ILE A 48 1.04 25.55 -2.62
N ARG A 49 0.15 25.57 -3.64
CA ARG A 49 -1.27 25.35 -3.48
C ARG A 49 -1.65 24.01 -4.04
N ILE A 50 -2.17 23.12 -3.18
CA ILE A 50 -2.66 21.80 -3.56
C ILE A 50 -4.18 21.82 -3.48
N LYS A 51 -4.86 21.48 -4.57
CA LYS A 51 -6.31 21.28 -4.66
C LYS A 51 -6.58 19.80 -4.88
N ILE A 52 -7.29 19.17 -3.95
CA ILE A 52 -7.69 17.76 -4.06
C ILE A 52 -9.20 17.68 -4.18
N ARG A 53 -9.69 16.92 -5.15
CA ARG A 53 -11.11 16.65 -5.29
C ARG A 53 -11.65 15.93 -4.06
N ASP A 54 -12.75 16.44 -3.50
CA ASP A 54 -13.44 15.85 -2.37
C ASP A 54 -14.66 15.06 -2.86
N GLU A 55 -14.56 13.73 -2.84
CA GLU A 55 -15.64 12.84 -3.27
C GLU A 55 -16.94 13.03 -2.47
N LYS A 56 -16.86 13.54 -1.23
CA LYS A 56 -18.05 13.83 -0.41
C LYS A 56 -18.88 14.98 -0.97
N LEU A 57 -18.27 15.84 -1.78
CA LEU A 57 -18.94 16.96 -2.41
C LEU A 57 -19.58 16.59 -3.76
N ASP A 58 -19.22 15.43 -4.35
CA ASP A 58 -19.80 14.93 -5.60
C ASP A 58 -21.31 14.62 -5.49
N THR A 59 -21.80 14.36 -4.26
CA THR A 59 -23.23 14.12 -3.99
C THR A 59 -24.07 15.39 -3.97
N LEU A 60 -23.42 16.55 -3.89
CA LEU A 60 -24.06 17.85 -4.00
C LEU A 60 -24.11 18.21 -5.49
N ASN A 61 -25.30 18.25 -6.11
CA ASN A 61 -25.50 18.73 -7.47
C ASN A 61 -25.00 20.18 -7.61
N VAL A 62 -23.68 20.35 -7.66
CA VAL A 62 -23.03 21.67 -7.78
C VAL A 62 -22.70 21.90 -9.26
N GLU A 63 -23.35 22.87 -9.89
CA GLU A 63 -23.07 23.28 -11.27
C GLU A 63 -21.63 23.81 -11.45
N ASN A 64 -20.92 24.10 -10.36
CA ASN A 64 -19.55 24.62 -10.38
C ASN A 64 -18.56 23.58 -9.87
N THR A 65 -17.80 22.96 -10.77
CA THR A 65 -16.76 21.96 -10.47
C THR A 65 -15.62 22.48 -9.59
N GLU A 66 -15.40 23.79 -9.48
CA GLU A 66 -14.39 24.38 -8.58
C GLU A 66 -14.75 24.21 -7.08
N GLY A 67 -16.04 24.14 -6.74
CA GLY A 67 -16.51 23.89 -5.38
C GLY A 67 -16.30 22.47 -4.87
N LEU A 68 -15.84 21.53 -5.72
CA LEU A 68 -15.59 20.12 -5.40
C LEU A 68 -14.17 19.86 -4.90
N TYR A 69 -13.32 20.89 -4.74
CA TYR A 69 -11.93 20.74 -4.33
C TYR A 69 -11.69 21.34 -2.93
N GLN A 70 -10.99 20.57 -2.09
CA GLN A 70 -10.37 21.12 -0.88
C GLN A 70 -9.02 21.73 -1.26
N GLU A 71 -8.72 22.90 -0.67
CA GLU A 71 -7.52 23.67 -0.95
C GLU A 71 -6.58 23.72 0.26
N TYR A 72 -5.31 23.42 0.01
CA TYR A 72 -4.23 23.47 0.99
C TYR A 72 -3.14 24.41 0.52
N LEU A 73 -2.77 25.37 1.38
CA LEU A 73 -1.75 26.38 1.09
C LEU A 73 -0.54 26.16 1.97
N THR A 74 0.65 26.18 1.38
CA THR A 74 1.93 26.11 2.08
C THR A 74 2.85 27.22 1.56
N ASP A 75 3.26 28.14 2.43
CA ASP A 75 4.22 29.20 2.12
C ASP A 75 5.65 28.67 2.45
N ILE A 76 6.40 28.30 1.40
CA ILE A 76 7.75 27.73 1.54
C ILE A 76 8.83 28.76 1.91
N SER A 77 8.48 30.06 2.00
CA SER A 77 9.39 31.09 2.54
C SER A 77 9.41 31.13 4.07
N LYS A 78 8.52 30.38 4.73
CA LYS A 78 8.36 30.29 6.18
C LYS A 78 8.61 28.89 6.68
N GLU A 79 8.77 28.75 7.98
CA GLU A 79 8.76 27.45 8.64
C GLU A 79 7.45 26.73 8.41
N ILE A 80 7.51 25.47 7.99
CA ILE A 80 6.33 24.65 7.74
C ILE A 80 5.91 23.97 9.04
N VAL A 81 4.71 24.27 9.51
CA VAL A 81 4.08 23.65 10.68
C VAL A 81 3.00 22.70 10.22
N TYR A 82 2.97 21.50 10.79
CA TYR A 82 1.97 20.49 10.50
C TYR A 82 0.70 20.69 11.35
N ASP A 83 -0.45 20.48 10.74
CA ASP A 83 -1.75 20.54 11.45
C ASP A 83 -2.04 19.24 12.22
N SER A 84 -1.41 18.12 11.81
CA SER A 84 -1.54 16.81 12.44
C SER A 84 -0.35 15.92 12.06
N ASP A 85 -0.27 14.73 12.64
CA ASP A 85 0.69 13.68 12.29
C ASP A 85 0.32 12.92 10.98
N GLU A 86 -0.76 13.32 10.33
CA GLU A 86 -1.18 12.86 9.01
C GLU A 86 -1.18 14.00 7.96
N ASP A 87 -0.52 15.12 8.24
CA ASP A 87 -0.38 16.22 7.27
C ASP A 87 0.66 15.89 6.19
N PHE A 88 0.34 14.86 5.41
CA PHE A 88 1.25 14.32 4.39
C PHE A 88 1.56 15.29 3.25
N MET A 89 0.72 16.29 3.01
CA MET A 89 0.97 17.30 1.97
C MET A 89 2.11 18.24 2.40
N ARG A 90 1.99 18.82 3.60
CA ARG A 90 3.03 19.71 4.12
C ARG A 90 4.31 18.95 4.45
N SER A 91 4.22 17.73 4.98
CA SER A 91 5.42 16.91 5.25
C SER A 91 6.18 16.60 3.97
N THR A 92 5.47 16.30 2.85
CA THR A 92 6.10 16.06 1.55
C THR A 92 6.91 17.27 1.07
N ILE A 93 6.31 18.48 1.15
CA ILE A 93 6.99 19.73 0.79
C ILE A 93 8.21 19.95 1.70
N ASN A 94 8.02 19.78 3.02
CA ASN A 94 9.06 20.02 4.01
C ASN A 94 10.24 19.03 3.87
N VAL A 95 9.97 17.74 3.62
CA VAL A 95 11.00 16.73 3.41
C VAL A 95 11.80 17.00 2.14
N LEU A 96 11.16 17.45 1.07
CA LEU A 96 11.86 17.88 -0.15
C LEU A 96 12.80 19.06 0.15
N LEU A 97 12.35 20.09 0.88
CA LEU A 97 13.16 21.22 1.28
C LEU A 97 14.34 20.79 2.20
N LYS A 98 14.09 19.93 3.21
CA LYS A 98 15.13 19.38 4.09
C LYS A 98 16.20 18.58 3.32
N LYS A 99 15.81 17.93 2.22
CA LYS A 99 16.73 17.20 1.33
C LYS A 99 17.48 18.12 0.35
N GLY A 100 17.22 19.44 0.37
CA GLY A 100 17.94 20.44 -0.41
C GLY A 100 17.36 20.73 -1.79
N TYR A 101 16.17 20.19 -2.13
CA TYR A 101 15.50 20.54 -3.38
C TYR A 101 15.05 22.01 -3.35
N GLN A 102 15.37 22.75 -4.42
CA GLN A 102 15.03 24.17 -4.56
C GLN A 102 13.62 24.29 -5.16
N LEU A 103 12.62 24.31 -4.29
CA LEU A 103 11.21 24.45 -4.70
C LEU A 103 10.88 25.92 -5.00
N SER A 104 9.91 26.14 -5.89
CA SER A 104 9.24 27.41 -6.14
C SER A 104 7.75 27.28 -5.87
N GLY A 105 6.97 28.33 -6.10
CA GLY A 105 5.51 28.26 -5.99
C GLY A 105 4.90 27.40 -7.12
N PHE A 106 3.85 26.65 -6.76
CA PHE A 106 3.10 25.80 -7.69
C PHE A 106 1.62 25.77 -7.35
N ASP A 107 0.79 25.70 -8.38
CA ASP A 107 -0.58 25.21 -8.30
C ASP A 107 -0.60 23.75 -8.72
N ILE A 108 -1.07 22.88 -7.83
CA ILE A 108 -1.18 21.43 -8.05
C ILE A 108 -2.65 21.04 -7.90
N LYS A 109 -3.29 20.65 -8.99
CA LYS A 109 -4.65 20.11 -8.99
C LYS A 109 -4.60 18.60 -9.06
N MET A 110 -5.25 17.92 -8.11
CA MET A 110 -5.18 16.47 -7.94
C MET A 110 -6.57 15.83 -8.01
N ASP A 111 -6.64 14.70 -8.72
CA ASP A 111 -7.82 13.86 -8.82
C ASP A 111 -7.46 12.42 -8.52
N SER A 112 -8.36 11.69 -7.84
CA SER A 112 -8.17 10.29 -7.45
C SER A 112 -9.30 9.41 -7.96
N GLU A 113 -8.93 8.28 -8.55
CA GLU A 113 -9.83 7.14 -8.80
C GLU A 113 -9.75 6.12 -7.66
N ILE A 114 -8.86 6.34 -6.68
CA ILE A 114 -8.56 5.40 -5.59
C ILE A 114 -9.45 5.75 -4.39
N PRO A 115 -10.25 4.81 -3.85
CA PRO A 115 -11.06 5.03 -2.66
C PRO A 115 -10.19 5.47 -1.47
N ILE A 116 -10.52 6.61 -0.87
CA ILE A 116 -9.73 7.21 0.21
C ILE A 116 -9.99 6.48 1.54
N GLY A 117 -8.92 6.17 2.29
CA GLY A 117 -9.01 5.56 3.63
C GLY A 117 -9.46 4.10 3.63
N LYS A 118 -9.42 3.41 2.49
CA LYS A 118 -9.93 2.05 2.30
C LYS A 118 -8.86 0.96 2.18
N GLY A 119 -7.59 1.26 2.44
CA GLY A 119 -6.50 0.27 2.33
C GLY A 119 -5.99 0.05 0.91
N MET A 120 -6.37 0.95 0.00
CA MET A 120 -5.98 0.93 -1.41
C MET A 120 -4.77 1.81 -1.69
N CYS A 121 -3.91 2.07 -0.69
CA CYS A 121 -2.68 2.86 -0.86
C CYS A 121 -2.95 4.31 -1.32
N SER A 122 -4.12 4.86 -0.97
CA SER A 122 -4.53 6.19 -1.45
C SER A 122 -3.60 7.30 -0.94
N SER A 123 -3.25 7.31 0.37
CA SER A 123 -2.32 8.30 0.95
C SER A 123 -0.92 8.19 0.32
N SER A 124 -0.36 7.00 0.26
CA SER A 124 0.99 6.80 -0.30
C SER A 124 1.05 7.14 -1.78
N THR A 125 0.01 6.78 -2.57
CA THR A 125 -0.06 7.15 -3.99
C THR A 125 -0.20 8.66 -4.16
N MET A 126 -0.94 9.34 -3.28
CA MET A 126 -1.03 10.80 -3.25
C MET A 126 0.34 11.44 -2.97
N VAL A 127 1.05 10.97 -1.94
CA VAL A 127 2.38 11.48 -1.60
C VAL A 127 3.37 11.25 -2.74
N VAL A 128 3.39 10.05 -3.35
CA VAL A 128 4.20 9.75 -4.54
C VAL A 128 3.88 10.71 -5.69
N ALA A 129 2.59 11.01 -5.91
CA ALA A 129 2.18 11.94 -6.97
C ALA A 129 2.62 13.39 -6.67
N ILE A 130 2.57 13.83 -5.40
CA ILE A 130 3.06 15.17 -5.00
C ILE A 130 4.58 15.27 -5.17
N VAL A 131 5.34 14.28 -4.71
CA VAL A 131 6.81 14.23 -4.90
C VAL A 131 7.16 14.35 -6.37
N LYS A 132 6.55 13.49 -7.21
CA LYS A 132 6.79 13.49 -8.65
C LYS A 132 6.39 14.82 -9.30
N ALA A 133 5.23 15.36 -8.91
CA ALA A 133 4.71 16.64 -9.43
C ALA A 133 5.68 17.80 -9.14
N LEU A 134 6.18 17.89 -7.90
CA LEU A 134 7.12 18.94 -7.49
C LEU A 134 8.48 18.79 -8.17
N LEU A 135 9.01 17.57 -8.27
CA LEU A 135 10.28 17.32 -8.97
C LEU A 135 10.19 17.58 -10.47
N GLU A 136 9.11 17.21 -11.13
CA GLU A 136 8.85 17.57 -12.54
C GLU A 136 8.66 19.09 -12.68
N GLY A 137 7.96 19.75 -11.75
CA GLY A 137 7.73 21.18 -11.73
C GLY A 137 9.03 22.00 -11.72
N ILE A 138 10.03 21.57 -10.96
CA ILE A 138 11.37 22.21 -10.93
C ILE A 138 12.31 21.67 -12.00
N GLY A 139 11.89 20.71 -12.82
CA GLY A 139 12.73 20.08 -13.85
C GLY A 139 13.90 19.26 -13.30
N HIS A 140 13.76 18.70 -12.09
CA HIS A 140 14.85 17.96 -11.44
C HIS A 140 14.98 16.55 -12.05
N PRO A 141 16.23 16.04 -12.30
CA PRO A 141 16.42 14.72 -12.90
C PRO A 141 15.87 13.57 -12.06
N ASP A 142 15.77 13.71 -10.74
CA ASP A 142 15.21 12.72 -9.82
C ASP A 142 13.69 12.47 -10.07
N ALA A 143 13.01 13.35 -10.79
CA ALA A 143 11.63 13.11 -11.26
C ALA A 143 11.47 11.86 -12.13
N LYS A 144 12.59 11.38 -12.72
CA LYS A 144 12.66 10.17 -13.56
C LYS A 144 13.19 8.94 -12.80
N ASP A 145 13.55 9.11 -11.55
CA ASP A 145 14.03 8.02 -10.69
C ASP A 145 12.94 7.55 -9.73
N PRO A 146 12.22 6.45 -10.05
CA PRO A 146 11.12 5.99 -9.23
C PRO A 146 11.58 5.52 -7.84
N TYR A 147 12.83 5.08 -7.67
CA TYR A 147 13.37 4.70 -6.36
C TYR A 147 13.54 5.92 -5.46
N LYS A 148 14.04 7.03 -6.00
CA LYS A 148 14.16 8.28 -5.24
C LYS A 148 12.80 8.86 -4.89
N ILE A 149 11.87 8.87 -5.84
CA ILE A 149 10.48 9.30 -5.60
C ILE A 149 9.87 8.48 -4.46
N ALA A 150 9.98 7.15 -4.52
CA ALA A 150 9.44 6.25 -3.50
C ALA A 150 10.08 6.48 -2.13
N GLN A 151 11.40 6.64 -2.06
CA GLN A 151 12.11 6.89 -0.81
C GLN A 151 11.70 8.23 -0.19
N ILE A 152 11.60 9.30 -0.99
CA ILE A 152 11.16 10.62 -0.52
C ILE A 152 9.72 10.53 0.00
N ALA A 153 8.85 9.79 -0.72
CA ALA A 153 7.47 9.59 -0.31
C ALA A 153 7.37 8.82 1.02
N PHE A 154 8.17 7.76 1.20
CA PHE A 154 8.25 7.04 2.47
C PHE A 154 8.76 7.94 3.60
N ASP A 155 9.80 8.73 3.36
CA ASP A 155 10.35 9.65 4.35
C ASP A 155 9.29 10.67 4.79
N ALA A 156 8.46 11.15 3.87
CA ALA A 156 7.42 12.15 4.15
C ALA A 156 6.18 11.57 4.84
N GLU A 157 5.74 10.37 4.47
CA GLU A 157 4.51 9.77 5.00
C GLU A 157 4.75 8.96 6.28
N VAL A 158 5.90 8.29 6.40
CA VAL A 158 6.16 7.33 7.48
C VAL A 158 7.26 7.81 8.42
N ALA A 159 8.45 8.12 7.88
CA ALA A 159 9.60 8.42 8.73
C ALA A 159 9.47 9.77 9.44
N GLU A 160 8.94 10.81 8.80
CA GLU A 160 8.79 12.16 9.37
C GLU A 160 7.90 12.15 10.63
N PHE A 161 6.90 11.25 10.69
CA PHE A 161 5.98 11.14 11.82
C PHE A 161 6.28 9.94 12.74
N GLY A 162 7.27 9.10 12.40
CA GLY A 162 7.59 7.89 13.17
C GLY A 162 6.49 6.83 13.13
N HIS A 163 5.70 6.78 12.05
CA HIS A 163 4.61 5.84 11.89
C HIS A 163 5.09 4.38 11.79
N PRO A 164 4.26 3.39 12.16
CA PRO A 164 4.63 1.98 12.12
C PRO A 164 4.62 1.34 10.72
N GLY A 165 4.36 2.12 9.65
CA GLY A 165 4.26 1.64 8.27
C GLY A 165 5.56 1.08 7.70
N GLY A 166 5.45 0.35 6.57
CA GLY A 166 6.56 -0.13 5.75
C GLY A 166 6.69 0.66 4.44
N MET A 167 7.48 0.15 3.50
CA MET A 167 7.86 0.85 2.26
C MET A 167 7.09 0.36 1.03
N MET A 168 6.32 -0.73 1.13
CA MET A 168 5.69 -1.39 -0.02
C MET A 168 4.86 -0.42 -0.87
N ASP A 169 4.06 0.40 -0.21
CA ASP A 169 3.05 1.24 -0.86
C ASP A 169 3.68 2.30 -1.76
N GLN A 170 4.66 3.02 -1.25
CA GLN A 170 5.34 4.08 -1.99
C GLN A 170 6.14 3.50 -3.17
N TYR A 171 6.85 2.38 -2.95
CA TYR A 171 7.63 1.74 -4.01
C TYR A 171 6.75 1.10 -5.08
N ALA A 172 5.67 0.41 -4.70
CA ALA A 172 4.74 -0.17 -5.66
C ALA A 172 4.04 0.90 -6.51
N SER A 173 3.65 2.03 -5.91
CA SER A 173 3.03 3.16 -6.62
C SER A 173 4.02 3.88 -7.54
N ALA A 174 5.27 4.06 -7.14
CA ALA A 174 6.27 4.77 -7.94
C ALA A 174 6.81 3.92 -9.10
N LEU A 175 7.06 2.62 -8.86
CA LEU A 175 7.63 1.69 -9.84
C LEU A 175 6.57 1.11 -10.79
N GLY A 176 5.38 0.79 -10.28
CA GLY A 176 4.33 0.14 -11.04
C GLY A 176 4.63 -1.30 -11.42
N GLY A 177 3.74 -1.92 -12.22
CA GLY A 177 3.88 -3.29 -12.70
C GLY A 177 3.63 -4.37 -11.65
N LEU A 178 4.02 -5.62 -11.96
CA LEU A 178 4.06 -6.74 -11.02
C LEU A 178 5.51 -6.89 -10.56
N ILE A 179 5.77 -6.71 -9.28
CA ILE A 179 7.11 -6.59 -8.72
C ILE A 179 7.28 -7.40 -7.43
N ASN A 180 8.45 -8.00 -7.27
CA ASN A 180 8.93 -8.47 -5.98
C ASN A 180 9.87 -7.40 -5.41
N LEU A 181 9.55 -6.87 -4.23
CA LEU A 181 10.35 -5.90 -3.50
C LEU A 181 11.13 -6.59 -2.39
N LYS A 182 12.41 -6.26 -2.26
CA LYS A 182 13.31 -6.71 -1.18
C LYS A 182 13.84 -5.50 -0.43
N PHE A 183 13.96 -5.60 0.90
CA PHE A 183 14.32 -4.46 1.76
C PHE A 183 15.60 -4.68 2.58
N ALA A 184 16.21 -5.87 2.55
CA ALA A 184 17.28 -6.25 3.48
C ALA A 184 18.57 -5.39 3.38
N ASN A 185 18.95 -4.93 2.18
CA ASN A 185 20.17 -4.16 1.92
C ASN A 185 19.90 -2.87 1.13
N GLY A 186 18.84 -2.17 1.50
CA GLY A 186 18.21 -1.16 0.67
C GLY A 186 17.05 -1.75 -0.12
N THR A 187 16.28 -0.89 -0.79
CA THR A 187 15.11 -1.37 -1.53
C THR A 187 15.49 -1.73 -2.96
N GLU A 188 15.25 -2.98 -3.32
CA GLU A 188 15.44 -3.50 -4.67
C GLU A 188 14.11 -4.05 -5.22
N ALA A 189 13.79 -3.75 -6.48
CA ALA A 189 12.62 -4.25 -7.16
C ALA A 189 13.02 -5.22 -8.29
N PHE A 190 12.38 -6.38 -8.29
CA PHE A 190 12.53 -7.40 -9.31
C PHE A 190 11.22 -7.53 -10.10
N PRO A 191 11.15 -6.95 -11.32
CA PRO A 191 9.96 -7.07 -12.15
C PRO A 191 9.66 -8.51 -12.51
N ILE A 192 8.41 -8.92 -12.32
CA ILE A 192 7.91 -10.23 -12.72
C ILE A 192 7.18 -10.07 -14.04
N LYS A 193 7.72 -10.66 -15.12
CA LYS A 193 7.18 -10.55 -16.48
C LYS A 193 6.09 -11.60 -16.70
N ARG A 194 4.93 -11.38 -16.11
CA ARG A 194 3.79 -12.28 -16.25
C ARG A 194 2.51 -11.49 -16.46
N SER A 195 1.66 -11.97 -17.35
CA SER A 195 0.25 -11.57 -17.45
C SER A 195 -0.58 -12.45 -16.53
N LEU A 196 -1.49 -11.85 -15.79
CA LEU A 196 -2.48 -12.53 -14.97
C LEU A 196 -3.83 -12.39 -15.70
N PRO A 197 -4.32 -13.47 -16.36
CA PRO A 197 -5.50 -13.39 -17.22
C PRO A 197 -6.81 -13.27 -16.43
N GLY A 198 -6.85 -13.68 -15.17
CA GLY A 198 -8.01 -13.53 -14.29
C GLY A 198 -8.38 -12.06 -14.04
N ALA A 199 -9.48 -11.86 -13.34
CA ALA A 199 -9.93 -10.55 -12.87
C ALA A 199 -9.60 -10.38 -11.39
N PHE A 200 -9.05 -9.21 -11.04
CA PHE A 200 -9.02 -8.73 -9.66
C PHE A 200 -10.26 -7.87 -9.43
N ILE A 201 -11.14 -8.29 -8.52
CA ILE A 201 -12.37 -7.60 -8.18
C ILE A 201 -12.20 -7.04 -6.77
N LEU A 202 -12.39 -5.73 -6.63
CA LEU A 202 -12.20 -5.03 -5.36
C LEU A 202 -13.55 -4.76 -4.71
N PHE A 203 -13.62 -4.98 -3.41
CA PHE A 203 -14.79 -4.70 -2.59
C PHE A 203 -14.42 -3.81 -1.41
N ASP A 204 -15.22 -2.78 -1.16
CA ASP A 204 -15.16 -1.96 0.04
C ASP A 204 -16.09 -2.55 1.09
N SER A 205 -15.55 -2.92 2.24
CA SER A 205 -16.37 -3.40 3.37
C SER A 205 -17.26 -2.33 3.99
N LEU A 206 -17.10 -1.08 3.58
CA LEU A 206 -17.74 0.12 4.15
C LEU A 206 -17.41 0.35 5.63
N GLU A 207 -16.56 -0.48 6.22
CA GLU A 207 -16.09 -0.33 7.60
C GLU A 207 -14.96 0.69 7.66
N ARG A 208 -15.01 1.55 8.69
CA ARG A 208 -13.92 2.46 9.00
C ARG A 208 -12.77 1.68 9.61
N LYS A 209 -11.55 2.07 9.29
CA LYS A 209 -10.36 1.47 9.86
C LYS A 209 -9.49 2.51 10.57
N ASP A 210 -8.79 2.03 11.59
CA ASP A 210 -7.72 2.77 12.27
C ASP A 210 -6.38 2.16 11.84
N THR A 211 -5.84 2.70 10.75
CA THR A 211 -4.63 2.15 10.09
C THR A 211 -3.45 2.07 11.05
N LEU A 212 -3.19 3.12 11.83
CA LEU A 212 -2.02 3.18 12.70
C LEU A 212 -2.11 2.17 13.84
N ASN A 213 -3.27 2.06 14.48
CA ASN A 213 -3.47 1.09 15.56
C ASN A 213 -3.44 -0.35 15.06
N VAL A 214 -4.01 -0.65 13.89
CA VAL A 214 -3.97 -2.00 13.30
C VAL A 214 -2.54 -2.40 12.95
N LEU A 215 -1.77 -1.50 12.33
CA LEU A 215 -0.35 -1.74 12.03
C LEU A 215 0.46 -1.95 13.32
N ALA A 216 0.28 -1.09 14.32
CA ALA A 216 0.97 -1.23 15.60
C ALA A 216 0.64 -2.54 16.32
N ALA A 217 -0.66 -2.93 16.35
CA ALA A 217 -1.12 -4.18 16.96
C ALA A 217 -0.59 -5.46 16.27
N SER A 218 -0.15 -5.37 15.04
CA SER A 218 0.50 -6.47 14.31
C SER A 218 2.02 -6.41 14.43
N LYS A 219 2.62 -5.23 14.22
CA LYS A 219 4.08 -5.01 14.19
C LYS A 219 4.72 -5.19 15.56
N ILE A 220 4.20 -4.50 16.59
CA ILE A 220 4.84 -4.46 17.91
C ILE A 220 4.97 -5.85 18.53
N PRO A 221 3.89 -6.66 18.67
CA PRO A 221 4.01 -7.98 19.25
C PRO A 221 4.90 -8.94 18.45
N THR A 222 4.93 -8.80 17.13
CA THR A 222 5.82 -9.59 16.26
C THR A 222 7.28 -9.28 16.56
N LEU A 223 7.64 -7.98 16.64
CA LEU A 223 9.01 -7.55 16.92
C LEU A 223 9.44 -7.91 18.35
N GLU A 224 8.55 -7.75 19.33
CA GLU A 224 8.81 -8.20 20.72
C GLU A 224 9.05 -9.71 20.79
N GLY A 225 8.23 -10.51 20.08
CA GLY A 225 8.44 -11.95 19.99
C GLY A 225 9.79 -12.30 19.37
N LEU A 226 10.18 -11.63 18.29
CA LEU A 226 11.49 -11.85 17.67
C LEU A 226 12.64 -11.42 18.58
N GLU A 227 12.49 -10.35 19.37
CA GLU A 227 13.50 -9.91 20.33
C GLU A 227 13.74 -10.97 21.41
N ILE A 228 12.67 -11.55 21.98
CA ILE A 228 12.79 -12.68 22.93
C ILE A 228 13.50 -13.86 22.27
N LEU A 229 13.17 -14.18 21.03
CA LEU A 229 13.76 -15.32 20.32
C LEU A 229 15.23 -15.12 19.95
N LYS A 230 15.74 -13.88 19.90
CA LYS A 230 17.16 -13.60 19.71
C LYS A 230 18.03 -14.20 20.80
N GLU A 231 17.55 -14.29 22.05
CA GLU A 231 18.24 -14.92 23.16
C GLU A 231 18.51 -16.43 22.90
N TYR A 232 17.72 -17.03 22.00
CA TYR A 232 17.85 -18.43 21.55
C TYR A 232 18.54 -18.54 20.18
N GLY A 233 19.18 -17.46 19.68
CA GLY A 233 19.94 -17.45 18.43
C GLY A 233 19.11 -17.28 17.18
N VAL A 234 17.81 -16.94 17.28
CA VAL A 234 16.96 -16.62 16.12
C VAL A 234 17.34 -15.24 15.58
N LYS A 235 17.53 -15.14 14.25
CA LYS A 235 17.93 -13.87 13.60
C LYS A 235 16.75 -13.10 12.98
N GLY A 236 15.63 -13.79 12.69
CA GLY A 236 14.44 -13.20 12.09
C GLY A 236 13.43 -14.24 11.64
N ILE A 237 12.37 -13.80 10.99
CA ILE A 237 11.32 -14.68 10.44
C ILE A 237 11.90 -15.63 9.37
N ASP A 238 12.76 -15.14 8.51
CA ASP A 238 13.43 -15.92 7.46
C ASP A 238 14.24 -17.08 8.03
N HIS A 239 14.93 -16.85 9.14
CA HIS A 239 15.74 -17.84 9.85
C HIS A 239 14.87 -19.00 10.41
N LEU A 240 13.66 -18.69 10.90
CA LEU A 240 12.69 -19.68 11.34
C LEU A 240 11.97 -20.35 10.16
N ALA A 241 11.64 -19.59 9.11
CA ALA A 241 10.88 -20.10 7.98
C ALA A 241 11.63 -21.17 7.18
N PHE A 242 12.97 -21.06 7.07
CA PHE A 242 13.80 -21.88 6.18
C PHE A 242 14.86 -22.71 6.89
N GLY A 243 14.62 -23.02 8.16
CA GLY A 243 15.42 -24.03 8.90
C GLY A 243 16.77 -23.53 9.40
N GLY A 244 17.02 -22.22 9.43
CA GLY A 244 18.20 -21.65 10.08
C GLY A 244 18.13 -21.71 11.60
N ALA A 245 16.92 -21.81 12.16
CA ALA A 245 16.64 -22.10 13.56
C ALA A 245 15.45 -23.07 13.69
N ASP A 246 15.37 -23.76 14.83
CA ASP A 246 14.23 -24.64 15.10
C ASP A 246 12.96 -23.81 15.33
N VAL A 247 11.93 -24.08 14.54
CA VAL A 247 10.64 -23.39 14.65
C VAL A 247 9.95 -23.61 15.99
N SER A 248 10.24 -24.73 16.69
CA SER A 248 9.69 -24.99 18.03
C SER A 248 10.13 -23.97 19.08
N LEU A 249 11.16 -23.17 18.82
CA LEU A 249 11.56 -22.07 19.70
C LEU A 249 10.45 -21.02 19.89
N VAL A 250 9.46 -20.92 18.96
CA VAL A 250 8.30 -20.06 19.15
C VAL A 250 7.45 -20.42 20.38
N ASP A 251 7.57 -21.66 20.91
CA ASP A 251 6.91 -22.10 22.14
C ASP A 251 7.48 -21.44 23.41
N LYS A 252 8.58 -20.69 23.30
CA LYS A 252 9.10 -19.81 24.35
C LYS A 252 8.31 -18.51 24.49
N LEU A 253 7.46 -18.19 23.51
CA LEU A 253 6.62 -17.00 23.51
C LEU A 253 5.27 -17.30 24.18
N ASP A 254 4.64 -16.25 24.72
CA ASP A 254 3.22 -16.32 25.08
C ASP A 254 2.36 -16.53 23.82
N ASP A 255 1.11 -16.96 24.01
CA ASP A 255 0.20 -17.32 22.93
C ASP A 255 -0.06 -16.16 21.95
N PHE A 256 -0.08 -14.92 22.44
CA PHE A 256 -0.35 -13.75 21.61
C PHE A 256 0.79 -13.46 20.63
N ARG A 257 2.04 -13.37 21.13
CA ARG A 257 3.24 -13.15 20.31
C ARG A 257 3.52 -14.35 19.41
N ARG A 258 3.33 -15.56 19.94
CA ARG A 258 3.52 -16.81 19.19
C ARG A 258 2.65 -16.84 17.93
N LYS A 259 1.36 -16.51 18.03
CA LYS A 259 0.45 -16.46 16.89
C LYS A 259 0.92 -15.46 15.81
N LYS A 260 1.38 -14.28 16.22
CA LYS A 260 1.88 -13.26 15.30
C LYS A 260 3.14 -13.73 14.56
N VAL A 261 4.09 -14.31 15.28
CA VAL A 261 5.34 -14.82 14.70
C VAL A 261 5.07 -15.99 13.76
N LEU A 262 4.24 -16.98 14.16
CA LEU A 262 3.88 -18.12 13.30
C LEU A 262 3.18 -17.68 12.02
N ALA A 263 2.22 -16.77 12.11
CA ALA A 263 1.54 -16.24 10.92
C ALA A 263 2.52 -15.58 9.93
N ASN A 264 3.52 -14.85 10.42
CA ASN A 264 4.54 -14.23 9.57
C ASN A 264 5.50 -15.28 8.98
N ILE A 265 5.85 -16.34 9.71
CA ILE A 265 6.63 -17.47 9.18
C ILE A 265 5.89 -18.13 8.01
N ASP A 266 4.61 -18.46 8.20
CA ASP A 266 3.82 -19.14 7.18
C ASP A 266 3.54 -18.22 5.98
N ASN A 267 3.26 -16.94 6.21
CA ASN A 267 3.09 -15.97 5.14
C ASN A 267 4.38 -15.79 4.33
N TYR A 268 5.55 -15.83 4.97
CA TYR A 268 6.80 -15.73 4.23
C TYR A 268 7.08 -16.98 3.39
N LYS A 269 6.72 -18.18 3.87
CA LYS A 269 6.75 -19.42 3.07
C LYS A 269 5.79 -19.34 1.87
N ILE A 270 4.57 -18.83 2.07
CA ILE A 270 3.58 -18.63 1.01
C ILE A 270 4.10 -17.63 -0.03
N LEU A 271 4.70 -16.52 0.41
CA LEU A 271 5.32 -15.53 -0.48
C LEU A 271 6.38 -16.18 -1.39
N LYS A 272 7.28 -17.00 -0.84
CA LYS A 272 8.31 -17.69 -1.64
C LYS A 272 7.70 -18.63 -2.67
N LYS A 273 6.68 -19.42 -2.29
CA LYS A 273 5.92 -20.24 -3.23
C LYS A 273 5.22 -19.39 -4.31
N GLY A 274 4.65 -18.25 -3.92
CA GLY A 274 4.01 -17.32 -4.85
C GLY A 274 5.01 -16.74 -5.87
N ILE A 275 6.23 -16.38 -5.46
CA ILE A 275 7.29 -15.94 -6.37
C ILE A 275 7.68 -17.05 -7.33
N GLU A 276 7.87 -18.27 -6.84
CA GLU A 276 8.18 -19.45 -7.68
C GLU A 276 7.07 -19.69 -8.71
N LEU A 277 5.81 -19.68 -8.27
CA LEU A 277 4.64 -19.87 -9.12
C LEU A 277 4.53 -18.78 -10.20
N LEU A 278 4.70 -17.51 -9.83
CA LEU A 278 4.65 -16.38 -10.76
C LEU A 278 5.74 -16.42 -11.84
N ASN A 279 6.83 -17.14 -11.62
CA ASN A 279 7.92 -17.32 -12.59
C ASN A 279 7.81 -18.62 -13.40
N GLN A 280 6.81 -19.48 -13.13
CA GLN A 280 6.57 -20.69 -13.94
C GLN A 280 5.89 -20.36 -15.26
N SER A 281 5.97 -21.27 -16.24
CA SER A 281 5.16 -21.23 -17.47
C SER A 281 3.83 -21.96 -17.27
N GLY A 282 2.83 -21.62 -18.08
CA GLY A 282 1.53 -22.28 -18.05
C GLY A 282 0.47 -21.54 -17.23
N ASP A 283 -0.67 -22.16 -17.06
CA ASP A 283 -1.77 -21.63 -16.25
C ASP A 283 -1.47 -21.82 -14.77
N ILE A 284 -1.67 -20.76 -14.00
CA ILE A 284 -1.43 -20.75 -12.55
C ILE A 284 -2.58 -20.13 -11.76
N ASP A 285 -3.65 -19.76 -12.42
CA ASP A 285 -4.67 -18.88 -11.83
C ASP A 285 -5.33 -19.51 -10.60
N GLU A 286 -5.68 -20.78 -10.66
CA GLU A 286 -6.25 -21.52 -9.52
C GLU A 286 -5.26 -21.60 -8.35
N GLU A 287 -4.00 -21.97 -8.61
CA GLU A 287 -2.97 -22.10 -7.58
C GLU A 287 -2.61 -20.73 -6.97
N LEU A 288 -2.53 -19.69 -7.80
CA LEU A 288 -2.31 -18.32 -7.36
C LEU A 288 -3.44 -17.86 -6.42
N GLY A 289 -4.70 -18.07 -6.81
CA GLY A 289 -5.85 -17.73 -5.97
C GLY A 289 -5.83 -18.50 -4.65
N ALA A 290 -5.52 -19.80 -4.68
CA ALA A 290 -5.40 -20.61 -3.47
C ALA A 290 -4.29 -20.11 -2.52
N LEU A 291 -3.13 -19.70 -3.06
CA LEU A 291 -2.05 -19.11 -2.25
C LEU A 291 -2.43 -17.75 -1.68
N ILE A 292 -3.12 -16.89 -2.44
CA ILE A 292 -3.64 -15.61 -1.96
C ILE A 292 -4.61 -15.84 -0.78
N TYR A 293 -5.50 -16.82 -0.89
CA TYR A 293 -6.44 -17.14 0.19
C TYR A 293 -5.76 -17.77 1.40
N ALA A 294 -4.76 -18.62 1.19
CA ALA A 294 -3.94 -19.18 2.29
C ALA A 294 -3.22 -18.05 3.06
N HIS A 295 -2.68 -17.05 2.35
CA HIS A 295 -2.11 -15.85 2.95
C HIS A 295 -3.16 -15.08 3.78
N HIS A 296 -4.38 -14.89 3.24
CA HIS A 296 -5.48 -14.27 3.96
C HIS A 296 -5.81 -14.96 5.27
N LYS A 297 -5.87 -16.30 5.30
CA LYS A 297 -6.15 -17.05 6.53
C LYS A 297 -5.15 -16.72 7.65
N ASN A 298 -3.88 -16.58 7.34
CA ASN A 298 -2.87 -16.19 8.32
C ASN A 298 -3.03 -14.73 8.78
N LEU A 299 -3.47 -13.83 7.88
CA LEU A 299 -3.80 -12.44 8.24
C LEU A 299 -5.01 -12.40 9.19
N ARG A 300 -6.04 -13.22 8.94
CA ARG A 300 -7.24 -13.36 9.78
C ARG A 300 -6.92 -14.02 11.11
N ASP A 301 -6.41 -15.26 11.09
CA ASP A 301 -6.33 -16.13 12.27
C ASP A 301 -5.11 -15.80 13.15
N GLY A 302 -4.00 -15.42 12.55
CA GLY A 302 -2.75 -15.10 13.21
C GLY A 302 -2.57 -13.62 13.52
N LEU A 303 -2.70 -12.75 12.53
CA LEU A 303 -2.57 -11.31 12.74
C LEU A 303 -3.85 -10.64 13.24
N GLY A 304 -5.03 -11.27 13.05
CA GLY A 304 -6.30 -10.76 13.56
C GLY A 304 -6.74 -9.45 12.89
N ILE A 305 -6.44 -9.28 11.60
CA ILE A 305 -6.70 -8.02 10.88
C ILE A 305 -7.91 -8.07 9.95
N SER A 306 -8.61 -9.21 9.83
CA SER A 306 -9.84 -9.31 9.05
C SER A 306 -11.07 -8.96 9.90
N THR A 307 -12.19 -8.71 9.23
CA THR A 307 -13.49 -8.40 9.84
C THR A 307 -14.57 -9.37 9.35
N ALA A 308 -15.67 -9.44 10.10
CA ALA A 308 -16.79 -10.31 9.71
C ALA A 308 -17.38 -9.97 8.34
N THR A 309 -17.39 -8.69 7.97
CA THR A 309 -17.86 -8.23 6.66
C THR A 309 -16.93 -8.70 5.55
N ILE A 310 -15.61 -8.56 5.74
CA ILE A 310 -14.62 -9.04 4.76
C ILE A 310 -14.71 -10.56 4.58
N GLU A 311 -14.88 -11.32 5.67
CA GLU A 311 -15.04 -12.78 5.58
C GLU A 311 -16.28 -13.15 4.77
N LYS A 312 -17.44 -12.49 5.00
CA LYS A 312 -18.66 -12.73 4.21
C LYS A 312 -18.44 -12.46 2.72
N ILE A 313 -17.77 -11.36 2.37
CA ILE A 313 -17.43 -11.02 0.98
C ILE A 313 -16.58 -12.12 0.35
N LEU A 314 -15.52 -12.56 1.03
CA LEU A 314 -14.60 -13.57 0.52
C LEU A 314 -15.29 -14.95 0.40
N ASP A 315 -16.08 -15.35 1.40
CA ASP A 315 -16.81 -16.62 1.38
C ASP A 315 -17.83 -16.64 0.24
N CYS A 316 -18.59 -15.55 0.07
CA CYS A 316 -19.53 -15.41 -1.03
C CYS A 316 -18.83 -15.47 -2.39
N ALA A 317 -17.70 -14.76 -2.55
CA ALA A 317 -16.93 -14.77 -3.80
C ALA A 317 -16.42 -16.19 -4.15
N ILE A 318 -15.84 -16.91 -3.17
CA ILE A 318 -15.34 -18.26 -3.37
C ILE A 318 -16.47 -19.22 -3.72
N ALA A 319 -17.64 -19.12 -3.06
CA ALA A 319 -18.83 -19.93 -3.38
C ALA A 319 -19.34 -19.66 -4.79
N ASN A 320 -19.03 -18.50 -5.38
CA ASN A 320 -19.44 -18.11 -6.73
C ASN A 320 -18.34 -18.21 -7.79
N GLY A 321 -17.25 -18.91 -7.49
CA GLY A 321 -16.23 -19.31 -8.46
C GLY A 321 -14.95 -18.47 -8.47
N ALA A 322 -14.70 -17.64 -7.43
CA ALA A 322 -13.39 -17.02 -7.26
C ALA A 322 -12.34 -18.08 -6.92
N TYR A 323 -11.14 -17.94 -7.48
CA TYR A 323 -9.98 -18.79 -7.16
C TYR A 323 -9.48 -18.53 -5.72
N GLY A 324 -9.66 -17.32 -5.20
CA GLY A 324 -9.29 -16.91 -3.86
C GLY A 324 -9.39 -15.40 -3.69
N GLY A 325 -9.02 -14.92 -2.51
CA GLY A 325 -9.05 -13.50 -2.22
C GLY A 325 -8.45 -13.18 -0.85
N LYS A 326 -8.25 -11.91 -0.56
CA LYS A 326 -7.70 -11.47 0.73
C LYS A 326 -8.03 -10.00 1.03
N ILE A 327 -7.92 -9.66 2.30
CA ILE A 327 -7.88 -8.28 2.76
C ILE A 327 -6.65 -7.56 2.17
N ASN A 328 -6.75 -6.28 1.85
CA ASN A 328 -5.69 -5.48 1.26
C ASN A 328 -5.27 -4.31 2.16
N GLY A 329 -3.96 -4.12 2.33
CA GLY A 329 -3.37 -3.08 3.17
C GLY A 329 -3.37 -3.42 4.66
N SER A 330 -3.44 -2.42 5.54
CA SER A 330 -3.31 -2.60 6.99
C SER A 330 -4.36 -3.52 7.62
N GLY A 331 -5.53 -3.66 7.01
CA GLY A 331 -6.63 -4.42 7.58
C GLY A 331 -7.47 -3.64 8.60
N GLY A 332 -8.30 -4.36 9.37
CA GLY A 332 -9.23 -3.76 10.33
C GLY A 332 -10.45 -3.12 9.67
N GLY A 333 -10.83 -3.57 8.47
CA GLY A 333 -11.83 -2.98 7.58
C GLY A 333 -11.23 -2.49 6.27
N GLY A 334 -11.92 -1.60 5.56
CA GLY A 334 -11.52 -1.09 4.25
C GLY A 334 -11.75 -2.10 3.12
N CYS A 335 -10.82 -2.23 2.18
CA CYS A 335 -11.00 -3.07 1.00
C CYS A 335 -10.42 -4.48 1.17
N CYS A 336 -11.09 -5.41 0.51
CA CYS A 336 -10.54 -6.70 0.12
C CYS A 336 -10.60 -6.86 -1.40
N TYR A 337 -9.90 -7.86 -1.92
CA TYR A 337 -10.02 -8.23 -3.32
C TYR A 337 -10.14 -9.74 -3.47
N VAL A 338 -10.73 -10.15 -4.58
CA VAL A 338 -10.76 -11.55 -5.01
C VAL A 338 -10.11 -11.68 -6.37
N TYR A 339 -9.51 -12.84 -6.64
CA TYR A 339 -8.99 -13.23 -7.93
C TYR A 339 -9.88 -14.32 -8.50
N ALA A 340 -10.40 -14.11 -9.69
CA ALA A 340 -11.43 -14.96 -10.30
C ALA A 340 -11.27 -15.09 -11.81
N PRO A 341 -11.86 -16.15 -12.44
CA PRO A 341 -12.10 -16.16 -13.87
C PRO A 341 -12.87 -14.91 -14.31
N ARG A 342 -12.49 -14.31 -15.43
CA ARG A 342 -13.18 -13.09 -15.93
C ARG A 342 -14.67 -13.29 -16.14
N GLU A 343 -15.06 -14.46 -16.60
CA GLU A 343 -16.46 -14.85 -16.82
C GLU A 343 -17.28 -14.97 -15.54
N CYS A 344 -16.64 -15.15 -14.39
CA CYS A 344 -17.30 -15.21 -13.09
C CYS A 344 -17.45 -13.83 -12.42
N ALA A 345 -16.76 -12.79 -12.93
CA ALA A 345 -16.64 -11.51 -12.25
C ALA A 345 -18.00 -10.82 -12.02
N GLU A 346 -18.84 -10.72 -13.04
CA GLU A 346 -20.16 -10.09 -12.95
C GLU A 346 -21.06 -10.82 -11.94
N LYS A 347 -21.10 -12.17 -12.01
CA LYS A 347 -21.87 -12.98 -11.07
C LYS A 347 -21.41 -12.78 -9.63
N ILE A 348 -20.10 -12.74 -9.39
CA ILE A 348 -19.54 -12.53 -8.04
C ILE A 348 -19.97 -11.17 -7.50
N ILE A 349 -19.87 -10.12 -8.32
CA ILE A 349 -20.31 -8.77 -7.95
C ILE A 349 -21.79 -8.74 -7.60
N GLU A 350 -22.65 -9.32 -8.46
CA GLU A 350 -24.09 -9.35 -8.24
C GLU A 350 -24.48 -10.08 -6.95
N GLU A 351 -23.85 -11.22 -6.66
CA GLU A 351 -24.17 -11.99 -5.45
C GLU A 351 -23.73 -11.28 -4.17
N ILE A 352 -22.59 -10.61 -4.17
CA ILE A 352 -22.09 -9.86 -3.01
C ILE A 352 -22.94 -8.60 -2.75
N LEU A 353 -23.46 -7.95 -3.80
CA LEU A 353 -24.28 -6.75 -3.66
C LEU A 353 -25.74 -7.04 -3.24
N LYS A 354 -26.17 -8.32 -3.16
CA LYS A 354 -27.49 -8.72 -2.66
C LYS A 354 -27.55 -8.79 -1.14
N ASP A 355 -26.43 -9.02 -0.46
CA ASP A 355 -26.28 -9.14 1.00
C ASP A 355 -25.87 -7.81 1.64
#